data_4251e859e88ec312902bbb46b955b55c
#
_entry.id   4251e859e88ec312902bbb46b955b55c
#
_cell.length_a   1.000
_cell.length_b   1.000
_cell.length_c   1.000
_cell.angle_alpha   90.00
_cell.angle_beta   90.00
_cell.angle_gamma   90.00
#
_symmetry.space_group_name_H-M   'P 1'
#
loop_
_entity.id
_entity.type
_entity.pdbx_description
1 polymer ?
#
loop_
_entity_poly.entity_id
_entity_poly.type
_entity_poly.pdbx_seq_one_letter_code
_entity_poly.pdbx_strand_id
1 'polypeptide(L)'
;SDIFARYAADHLFDEVHEVGVRDGSNLSIDGYDFAPTFSIWTTIEECLNPPIVWEKDRGLYTTDCFSEPEVFHFPAGIGPVECVNVEHEEVLLIPREVDCSRVTFKYGLGAEFIDWLKTFAYLGLDSKEKIQVGNASVSPRDVLAAVLPNPAKLGHLMHGKTCAGTWVRGIYDGAPREVYLYHVADNETTMREWGSQAVLWQTAVCPVVALELLAKGDWKATGVHGPEHFDAVPFLNLLGDYSTHHGILEMGPGMWPSP
;
A
#
# COMPACT_ATOMS: atom_id res chain seq x y z
N SER A 1 -6.37 3.04 -1.53
CA SER A 1 -5.63 4.30 -1.31
C SER A 1 -6.27 5.47 -2.04
N ASP A 2 -6.35 5.45 -3.37
CA ASP A 2 -6.82 6.58 -4.21
C ASP A 2 -8.24 7.05 -3.84
N ILE A 3 -9.16 6.11 -3.61
CA ILE A 3 -10.53 6.40 -3.17
C ILE A 3 -10.55 7.14 -1.83
N PHE A 4 -9.64 6.82 -0.92
CA PHE A 4 -9.53 7.53 0.35
C PHE A 4 -9.04 8.96 0.16
N ALA A 5 -8.07 9.18 -0.76
CA ALA A 5 -7.62 10.52 -1.12
C ALA A 5 -8.77 11.34 -1.73
N ARG A 6 -9.54 10.74 -2.65
CA ARG A 6 -10.71 11.37 -3.25
C ARG A 6 -11.77 11.73 -2.21
N TYR A 7 -12.12 10.77 -1.33
CA TYR A 7 -13.10 11.00 -0.26
C TYR A 7 -12.66 12.13 0.68
N ALA A 8 -11.38 12.14 1.07
CA ALA A 8 -10.84 13.18 1.94
C ALA A 8 -10.93 14.57 1.29
N ALA A 9 -10.53 14.69 0.03
CA ALA A 9 -10.60 15.93 -0.72
C ALA A 9 -12.04 16.47 -0.86
N ASP A 10 -13.01 15.58 -1.10
CA ASP A 10 -14.40 15.99 -1.33
C ASP A 10 -15.18 16.27 -0.04
N HIS A 11 -14.83 15.65 1.09
CA HIS A 11 -15.71 15.61 2.26
C HIS A 11 -15.06 16.01 3.58
N LEU A 12 -13.72 16.00 3.68
CA LEU A 12 -13.03 16.17 4.95
C LEU A 12 -12.14 17.41 5.04
N PHE A 13 -11.83 18.06 3.91
CA PHE A 13 -10.93 19.20 3.84
C PHE A 13 -11.49 20.29 2.92
N ASP A 14 -11.23 21.56 3.29
CA ASP A 14 -11.43 22.70 2.41
C ASP A 14 -10.21 22.91 1.50
N GLU A 15 -9.02 22.52 1.99
CA GLU A 15 -7.75 22.57 1.26
C GLU A 15 -6.87 21.39 1.67
N VAL A 16 -6.41 20.61 0.70
CA VAL A 16 -5.49 19.49 0.91
C VAL A 16 -4.06 19.94 0.67
N HIS A 17 -3.19 19.75 1.66
CA HIS A 17 -1.77 20.09 1.55
C HIS A 17 -0.94 18.87 1.15
N GLU A 18 -1.10 17.76 1.83
CA GLU A 18 -0.31 16.55 1.57
C GLU A 18 -1.18 15.30 1.65
N VAL A 19 -0.90 14.39 0.74
CA VAL A 19 -1.47 13.04 0.69
C VAL A 19 -0.34 12.03 0.81
N GLY A 20 -0.42 11.15 1.79
CA GLY A 20 0.55 10.09 1.99
C GLY A 20 -0.12 8.72 2.08
N VAL A 21 0.10 7.87 1.10
CA VAL A 21 -0.32 6.47 1.24
C VAL A 21 0.62 5.78 2.24
N ARG A 22 0.03 5.07 3.20
CA ARG A 22 0.74 4.35 4.26
C ARG A 22 0.14 2.96 4.40
N ASP A 23 0.93 1.98 4.02
CA ASP A 23 0.56 0.57 4.12
C ASP A 23 1.50 -0.13 5.10
N GLY A 24 0.95 -0.98 5.96
CA GLY A 24 1.75 -1.69 6.96
C GLY A 24 1.01 -2.85 7.59
N SER A 25 1.74 -3.67 8.34
CA SER A 25 1.18 -4.87 8.94
C SER A 25 1.92 -5.28 10.22
N ASN A 26 1.29 -6.15 11.02
CA ASN A 26 1.93 -6.93 12.06
C ASN A 26 1.87 -8.43 11.77
N LEU A 27 1.90 -8.79 10.49
CA LEU A 27 1.81 -10.18 10.06
C LEU A 27 3.04 -10.98 10.49
N SER A 28 2.81 -12.19 10.95
CA SER A 28 3.83 -13.22 11.22
C SER A 28 3.41 -14.54 10.56
N ILE A 29 4.38 -15.40 10.22
CA ILE A 29 4.14 -16.67 9.56
C ILE A 29 4.85 -17.78 10.32
N ASP A 30 4.11 -18.69 10.88
CA ASP A 30 4.64 -19.79 11.68
C ASP A 30 5.63 -20.64 10.88
N GLY A 31 6.81 -20.86 11.48
CA GLY A 31 7.87 -21.68 10.89
C GLY A 31 8.76 -20.98 9.86
N TYR A 32 8.59 -19.68 9.68
CA TYR A 32 9.40 -18.88 8.77
C TYR A 32 9.91 -17.61 9.45
N ASP A 33 11.23 -17.44 9.49
CA ASP A 33 11.84 -16.17 9.88
C ASP A 33 11.70 -15.13 8.75
N PHE A 34 11.67 -15.59 7.50
CA PHE A 34 11.38 -14.76 6.32
C PHE A 34 10.49 -15.52 5.35
N ALA A 35 9.35 -14.93 4.99
CA ALA A 35 8.51 -15.38 3.88
C ALA A 35 7.76 -14.20 3.27
N PRO A 36 7.63 -14.14 1.95
CA PRO A 36 6.84 -13.09 1.31
C PRO A 36 5.36 -13.28 1.61
N THR A 37 4.68 -12.20 1.92
CA THR A 37 3.21 -12.17 2.08
C THR A 37 2.50 -11.90 0.75
N PHE A 38 3.24 -11.44 -0.24
CA PHE A 38 2.82 -11.19 -1.62
C PHE A 38 3.83 -11.79 -2.61
N SER A 39 3.65 -11.56 -3.92
CA SER A 39 4.62 -11.99 -4.93
C SER A 39 5.99 -11.38 -4.64
N ILE A 40 6.98 -12.19 -4.32
CA ILE A 40 8.35 -11.67 -4.07
C ILE A 40 8.91 -10.97 -5.31
N TRP A 41 8.51 -11.41 -6.50
CA TRP A 41 8.90 -10.79 -7.75
C TRP A 41 8.42 -9.33 -7.85
N THR A 42 7.15 -9.10 -7.50
CA THR A 42 6.50 -7.77 -7.45
C THR A 42 7.08 -6.93 -6.31
N THR A 43 7.23 -7.51 -5.12
CA THR A 43 7.82 -6.82 -3.96
C THR A 43 9.24 -6.32 -4.23
N ILE A 44 10.07 -7.11 -4.92
CA ILE A 44 11.41 -6.68 -5.35
C ILE A 44 11.30 -5.51 -6.33
N GLU A 45 10.38 -5.56 -7.28
CA GLU A 45 10.17 -4.48 -8.26
C GLU A 45 9.82 -3.17 -7.57
N GLU A 46 8.82 -3.18 -6.73
CA GLU A 46 8.32 -1.99 -6.01
C GLU A 46 9.35 -1.42 -5.02
N CYS A 47 10.02 -2.29 -4.26
CA CYS A 47 10.88 -1.86 -3.18
C CYS A 47 12.31 -1.50 -3.61
N LEU A 48 12.82 -2.07 -4.71
CA LEU A 48 14.19 -1.84 -5.19
C LEU A 48 14.27 -0.91 -6.42
N ASN A 49 13.13 -0.55 -7.02
CA ASN A 49 13.10 0.57 -7.95
C ASN A 49 13.20 1.90 -7.18
N PRO A 50 13.80 2.95 -7.79
CA PRO A 50 13.83 4.26 -7.15
C PRO A 50 12.43 4.79 -6.86
N PRO A 51 12.06 5.03 -5.59
CA PRO A 51 10.78 5.59 -5.23
C PRO A 51 10.51 6.92 -5.91
N ILE A 52 9.26 7.17 -6.24
CA ILE A 52 8.80 8.44 -6.77
C ILE A 52 8.10 9.25 -5.70
N VAL A 53 8.28 10.56 -5.75
CA VAL A 53 7.56 11.58 -4.97
C VAL A 53 7.04 12.62 -5.94
N TRP A 54 5.84 13.13 -5.66
CA TRP A 54 5.30 14.26 -6.40
C TRP A 54 5.18 15.49 -5.50
N GLU A 55 5.61 16.64 -6.01
CA GLU A 55 5.43 17.96 -5.40
C GLU A 55 4.94 18.95 -6.44
N LYS A 56 3.96 19.80 -6.07
CA LYS A 56 3.28 20.72 -6.99
C LYS A 56 4.25 21.62 -7.77
N ASP A 57 5.26 22.15 -7.10
CA ASP A 57 6.22 23.09 -7.71
C ASP A 57 7.38 22.40 -8.43
N ARG A 58 7.63 21.11 -8.15
CA ARG A 58 8.75 20.34 -8.68
C ARG A 58 8.33 19.30 -9.71
N GLY A 59 7.09 18.83 -9.63
CA GLY A 59 6.62 17.67 -10.38
C GLY A 59 7.11 16.35 -9.78
N LEU A 60 7.18 15.31 -10.60
CA LEU A 60 7.67 14.00 -10.21
C LEU A 60 9.19 13.98 -10.12
N TYR A 61 9.72 13.37 -9.08
CA TYR A 61 11.14 13.08 -8.93
C TYR A 61 11.36 11.77 -8.17
N THR A 62 12.54 11.20 -8.32
CA THR A 62 12.94 9.98 -7.63
C THR A 62 13.75 10.28 -6.38
N THR A 63 13.67 9.37 -5.41
CA THR A 63 14.49 9.36 -4.18
C THR A 63 15.28 8.06 -4.09
N ASP A 64 16.17 7.96 -3.11
CA ASP A 64 16.85 6.70 -2.82
C ASP A 64 15.86 5.67 -2.28
N CYS A 65 16.07 4.39 -2.59
CA CYS A 65 15.27 3.30 -2.02
C CYS A 65 15.31 3.34 -0.49
N PHE A 66 14.15 3.11 0.13
CA PHE A 66 13.97 3.13 1.59
C PHE A 66 14.29 4.49 2.24
N SER A 67 14.20 5.58 1.48
CA SER A 67 14.40 6.96 1.99
C SER A 67 13.25 7.43 2.87
N GLU A 68 13.48 8.54 3.57
CA GLU A 68 12.51 9.22 4.44
C GLU A 68 11.83 8.26 5.44
N PRO A 69 12.58 7.49 6.25
CA PRO A 69 11.98 6.58 7.21
C PRO A 69 11.14 7.34 8.23
N GLU A 70 9.99 6.77 8.59
CA GLU A 70 9.11 7.27 9.64
C GLU A 70 8.45 6.12 10.38
N VAL A 71 8.07 6.31 11.64
CA VAL A 71 7.26 5.33 12.38
C VAL A 71 5.80 5.77 12.29
N PHE A 72 4.99 5.00 11.58
CA PHE A 72 3.58 5.24 11.45
C PHE A 72 2.77 4.36 12.42
N HIS A 73 1.78 4.95 13.09
CA HIS A 73 0.93 4.23 14.05
C HIS A 73 -0.35 3.74 13.38
N PHE A 74 -0.35 2.48 12.96
CA PHE A 74 -1.50 1.87 12.32
C PHE A 74 -2.60 1.51 13.32
N PRO A 75 -3.89 1.61 12.90
CA PRO A 75 -5.05 1.28 13.74
C PRO A 75 -5.22 -0.22 13.97
N ALA A 76 -6.31 -0.58 14.64
CA ALA A 76 -6.79 -1.95 14.84
C ALA A 76 -5.81 -2.90 15.56
N GLY A 77 -4.90 -2.35 16.38
CA GLY A 77 -3.91 -3.12 17.13
C GLY A 77 -2.67 -3.53 16.32
N ILE A 78 -2.48 -3.04 15.12
CA ILE A 78 -1.24 -3.23 14.36
C ILE A 78 -0.10 -2.48 15.06
N GLY A 79 -0.34 -1.22 15.46
CA GLY A 79 0.61 -0.42 16.23
C GLY A 79 1.65 0.31 15.37
N PRO A 80 2.81 0.68 15.98
CA PRO A 80 3.86 1.41 15.28
C PRO A 80 4.64 0.50 14.34
N VAL A 81 4.80 0.93 13.07
CA VAL A 81 5.62 0.25 12.06
C VAL A 81 6.49 1.28 11.36
N GLU A 82 7.77 0.97 11.16
CA GLU A 82 8.66 1.79 10.37
C GLU A 82 8.28 1.70 8.89
N CYS A 83 7.98 2.85 8.29
CA CYS A 83 7.60 3.01 6.89
C CYS A 83 8.68 3.76 6.12
N VAL A 84 8.92 3.36 4.89
CA VAL A 84 9.94 3.95 4.00
C VAL A 84 9.35 4.19 2.62
N ASN A 85 9.89 5.15 1.87
CA ASN A 85 9.48 5.40 0.50
C ASN A 85 9.74 4.16 -0.37
N VAL A 86 8.74 3.78 -1.17
CA VAL A 86 8.82 2.77 -2.23
C VAL A 86 8.15 3.32 -3.50
N GLU A 87 8.44 2.70 -4.65
CA GLU A 87 7.76 3.04 -5.89
C GLU A 87 6.32 2.55 -5.87
N HIS A 88 5.36 3.44 -6.17
CA HIS A 88 3.96 3.05 -6.30
C HIS A 88 3.17 4.06 -7.16
N GLU A 89 2.15 3.55 -7.89
CA GLU A 89 1.41 4.34 -8.88
C GLU A 89 0.50 5.42 -8.30
N GLU A 90 0.03 5.34 -7.07
CA GLU A 90 -0.80 6.38 -6.44
C GLU A 90 -0.13 7.75 -6.46
N VAL A 91 1.21 7.77 -6.37
CA VAL A 91 1.98 9.03 -6.45
C VAL A 91 1.82 9.71 -7.83
N LEU A 92 1.55 8.92 -8.88
CA LEU A 92 1.31 9.41 -10.24
C LEU A 92 -0.15 9.79 -10.46
N LEU A 93 -1.08 9.11 -9.81
CA LEU A 93 -2.51 9.16 -10.09
C LEU A 93 -3.20 10.24 -9.25
N ILE A 94 -3.00 10.24 -7.95
CA ILE A 94 -3.68 11.16 -7.01
C ILE A 94 -3.55 12.63 -7.42
N PRO A 95 -2.36 13.16 -7.81
CA PRO A 95 -2.23 14.59 -8.13
C PRO A 95 -2.96 15.03 -9.41
N ARG A 96 -3.48 14.09 -10.19
CA ARG A 96 -4.24 14.40 -11.41
C ARG A 96 -5.67 14.83 -11.10
N GLU A 97 -6.22 14.34 -10.00
CA GLU A 97 -7.63 14.50 -9.64
C GLU A 97 -7.80 15.20 -8.27
N VAL A 98 -6.78 15.20 -7.42
CA VAL A 98 -6.76 15.84 -6.09
C VAL A 98 -5.76 16.99 -6.10
N ASP A 99 -6.24 18.22 -5.93
CA ASP A 99 -5.35 19.38 -5.78
C ASP A 99 -4.69 19.35 -4.40
N CYS A 100 -3.37 19.14 -4.40
CA CYS A 100 -2.56 19.05 -3.19
C CYS A 100 -1.14 19.57 -3.47
N SER A 101 -0.30 19.70 -2.46
CA SER A 101 1.07 20.18 -2.61
C SER A 101 2.11 19.07 -2.70
N ARG A 102 1.82 17.90 -2.11
CA ARG A 102 2.75 16.76 -2.09
C ARG A 102 2.00 15.43 -2.02
N VAL A 103 2.55 14.42 -2.72
CA VAL A 103 2.08 13.02 -2.63
C VAL A 103 3.26 12.09 -2.43
N THR A 104 3.13 11.16 -1.47
CA THR A 104 4.12 10.12 -1.16
C THR A 104 3.44 8.76 -0.99
N PHE A 105 4.20 7.70 -1.23
CA PHE A 105 3.84 6.34 -0.84
C PHE A 105 4.94 5.76 0.05
N LYS A 106 4.56 5.23 1.22
CA LYS A 106 5.50 4.56 2.13
C LYS A 106 4.96 3.22 2.57
N TYR A 107 5.83 2.23 2.56
CA TYR A 107 5.51 0.86 2.96
C TYR A 107 6.12 0.53 4.31
N GLY A 108 5.31 0.00 5.20
CA GLY A 108 5.71 -0.53 6.50
C GLY A 108 6.22 -1.96 6.39
N LEU A 109 7.46 -2.09 5.93
CA LEU A 109 8.11 -3.39 5.71
C LEU A 109 8.77 -3.96 6.97
N GLY A 110 9.15 -3.07 7.91
CA GLY A 110 10.00 -3.44 9.04
C GLY A 110 11.48 -3.59 8.66
N ALA A 111 12.37 -3.30 9.62
CA ALA A 111 13.81 -3.26 9.37
C ALA A 111 14.38 -4.58 8.86
N GLU A 112 13.93 -5.71 9.40
CA GLU A 112 14.42 -7.03 9.01
C GLU A 112 14.11 -7.37 7.55
N PHE A 113 12.88 -7.07 7.10
CA PHE A 113 12.49 -7.29 5.70
C PHE A 113 13.28 -6.41 4.74
N ILE A 114 13.51 -5.15 5.11
CA ILE A 114 14.35 -4.21 4.35
C ILE A 114 15.78 -4.73 4.24
N ASP A 115 16.34 -5.29 5.30
CA ASP A 115 17.71 -5.84 5.28
C ASP A 115 17.83 -7.07 4.37
N TRP A 116 16.79 -7.92 4.30
CA TRP A 116 16.74 -9.00 3.32
C TRP A 116 16.69 -8.49 1.88
N LEU A 117 15.86 -7.49 1.58
CA LEU A 117 15.79 -6.88 0.25
C LEU A 117 17.13 -6.26 -0.17
N LYS A 118 17.79 -5.52 0.73
CA LYS A 118 19.13 -4.99 0.50
C LYS A 118 20.16 -6.10 0.23
N THR A 119 20.05 -7.22 0.95
CA THR A 119 20.92 -8.38 0.75
C THR A 119 20.70 -9.00 -0.62
N PHE A 120 19.45 -9.15 -1.06
CA PHE A 120 19.16 -9.65 -2.41
C PHE A 120 19.74 -8.74 -3.49
N ALA A 121 19.57 -7.42 -3.36
CA ALA A 121 20.15 -6.45 -4.28
C ALA A 121 21.68 -6.51 -4.26
N TYR A 122 22.32 -6.56 -3.09
CA TYR A 122 23.77 -6.64 -2.96
C TYR A 122 24.35 -7.90 -3.62
N LEU A 123 23.66 -9.03 -3.55
CA LEU A 123 24.06 -10.29 -4.19
C LEU A 123 23.65 -10.39 -5.66
N GLY A 124 22.92 -9.41 -6.20
CA GLY A 124 22.39 -9.43 -7.56
C GLY A 124 21.26 -10.43 -7.78
N LEU A 125 20.62 -10.89 -6.68
CA LEU A 125 19.48 -11.82 -6.74
C LEU A 125 18.18 -11.15 -7.21
N ASP A 126 18.13 -9.83 -7.26
CA ASP A 126 17.05 -9.00 -7.80
C ASP A 126 17.08 -8.90 -9.33
N SER A 127 18.18 -9.33 -9.98
CA SER A 127 18.39 -9.16 -11.43
C SER A 127 17.43 -10.02 -12.26
N LYS A 128 16.83 -9.39 -13.28
CA LYS A 128 16.03 -10.05 -14.34
C LYS A 128 16.90 -10.60 -15.46
N GLU A 129 18.16 -10.15 -15.54
CA GLU A 129 19.07 -10.57 -16.61
C GLU A 129 19.47 -12.04 -16.44
N LYS A 130 19.40 -12.79 -17.55
CA LYS A 130 19.72 -14.20 -17.54
C LYS A 130 21.23 -14.44 -17.46
N ILE A 131 21.63 -15.30 -16.55
CA ILE A 131 22.98 -15.80 -16.39
C ILE A 131 23.05 -17.29 -16.72
N GLN A 132 24.25 -17.76 -17.13
CA GLN A 132 24.48 -19.19 -17.37
C GLN A 132 24.82 -19.89 -16.05
N VAL A 133 24.05 -20.94 -15.74
CA VAL A 133 24.31 -21.83 -14.60
C VAL A 133 24.36 -23.26 -15.13
N GLY A 134 25.55 -23.77 -15.36
CA GLY A 134 25.75 -25.04 -16.08
C GLY A 134 25.20 -24.95 -17.50
N ASN A 135 24.22 -25.82 -17.82
CA ASN A 135 23.58 -25.86 -19.14
C ASN A 135 22.28 -25.05 -19.20
N ALA A 136 21.85 -24.42 -18.11
CA ALA A 136 20.62 -23.63 -18.03
C ALA A 136 20.92 -22.13 -18.07
N SER A 137 19.99 -21.36 -18.69
CA SER A 137 20.00 -19.90 -18.67
C SER A 137 18.84 -19.45 -17.78
N VAL A 138 19.13 -18.84 -16.63
CA VAL A 138 18.17 -18.47 -15.61
C VAL A 138 18.35 -17.04 -15.16
N SER A 139 17.27 -16.35 -14.75
CA SER A 139 17.42 -15.08 -14.06
C SER A 139 17.56 -15.33 -12.55
N PRO A 140 18.45 -14.60 -11.84
CA PRO A 140 18.59 -14.73 -10.41
C PRO A 140 17.27 -14.50 -9.66
N ARG A 141 16.47 -13.51 -10.06
CA ARG A 141 15.16 -13.21 -9.49
C ARG A 141 14.17 -14.38 -9.63
N ASP A 142 14.16 -15.07 -10.77
CA ASP A 142 13.29 -16.25 -10.97
C ASP A 142 13.71 -17.40 -10.05
N VAL A 143 15.01 -17.59 -9.83
CA VAL A 143 15.53 -18.58 -8.89
C VAL A 143 15.12 -18.24 -7.47
N LEU A 144 15.28 -16.98 -7.05
CA LEU A 144 14.86 -16.50 -5.74
C LEU A 144 13.36 -16.74 -5.51
N ALA A 145 12.52 -16.37 -6.50
CA ALA A 145 11.09 -16.59 -6.43
C ALA A 145 10.69 -18.06 -6.37
N ALA A 146 11.47 -18.93 -7.00
CA ALA A 146 11.20 -20.37 -7.01
C ALA A 146 11.58 -21.09 -5.71
N VAL A 147 12.57 -20.58 -4.96
CA VAL A 147 13.02 -21.19 -3.69
C VAL A 147 12.24 -20.67 -2.49
N LEU A 148 11.64 -19.49 -2.56
CA LEU A 148 10.83 -18.95 -1.50
C LEU A 148 9.44 -19.61 -1.44
N PRO A 149 8.81 -19.67 -0.27
CA PRO A 149 7.48 -20.25 -0.15
C PRO A 149 6.45 -19.41 -0.93
N ASN A 150 5.49 -20.10 -1.53
CA ASN A 150 4.41 -19.44 -2.26
C ASN A 150 3.43 -18.76 -1.29
N PRO A 151 3.29 -17.44 -1.31
CA PRO A 151 2.45 -16.69 -0.36
C PRO A 151 0.97 -17.12 -0.38
N ALA A 152 0.45 -17.56 -1.52
CA ALA A 152 -0.93 -18.07 -1.62
C ALA A 152 -1.18 -19.35 -0.79
N LYS A 153 -0.13 -20.04 -0.36
CA LYS A 153 -0.22 -21.27 0.44
C LYS A 153 0.07 -21.06 1.92
N LEU A 154 0.42 -19.84 2.34
CA LEU A 154 0.84 -19.54 3.70
C LEU A 154 -0.29 -19.08 4.62
N GLY A 155 -1.49 -18.81 4.09
CA GLY A 155 -2.57 -18.20 4.83
C GLY A 155 -2.94 -18.91 6.15
N HIS A 156 -2.86 -20.24 6.19
CA HIS A 156 -3.14 -21.04 7.39
C HIS A 156 -2.04 -21.01 8.46
N LEU A 157 -0.85 -20.50 8.13
CA LEU A 157 0.28 -20.28 9.03
C LEU A 157 0.44 -18.79 9.39
N MET A 158 -0.33 -17.92 8.75
CA MET A 158 -0.22 -16.49 8.92
C MET A 158 -1.12 -15.99 10.03
N HIS A 159 -0.61 -15.09 10.87
CA HIS A 159 -1.31 -14.43 11.96
C HIS A 159 -1.15 -12.93 11.86
N GLY A 160 -2.15 -12.18 12.36
CA GLY A 160 -2.10 -10.72 12.40
C GLY A 160 -2.91 -10.05 11.30
N LYS A 161 -2.62 -8.80 11.08
CA LYS A 161 -3.40 -7.89 10.23
C LYS A 161 -2.54 -7.11 9.28
N THR A 162 -3.12 -6.75 8.14
CA THR A 162 -2.57 -5.77 7.21
C THR A 162 -3.49 -4.56 7.14
N CYS A 163 -2.93 -3.39 6.92
CA CYS A 163 -3.64 -2.12 6.79
C CYS A 163 -3.09 -1.38 5.58
N ALA A 164 -3.97 -0.95 4.71
CA ALA A 164 -3.68 -0.04 3.62
C ALA A 164 -4.52 1.22 3.80
N GLY A 165 -3.92 2.39 3.62
CA GLY A 165 -4.65 3.62 3.84
C GLY A 165 -3.96 4.87 3.33
N THR A 166 -4.68 5.98 3.46
CA THR A 166 -4.25 7.28 2.99
C THR A 166 -4.31 8.30 4.12
N TRP A 167 -3.16 8.78 4.52
CA TRP A 167 -3.01 9.91 5.40
C TRP A 167 -3.15 11.20 4.61
N VAL A 168 -3.95 12.13 5.15
CA VAL A 168 -4.19 13.41 4.52
C VAL A 168 -4.06 14.51 5.57
N ARG A 169 -3.34 15.56 5.24
CA ARG A 169 -3.31 16.79 6.02
C ARG A 169 -3.68 18.01 5.18
N GLY A 170 -4.30 18.98 5.83
CA GLY A 170 -4.75 20.19 5.17
C GLY A 170 -5.48 21.10 6.12
N ILE A 171 -6.43 21.88 5.59
CA ILE A 171 -7.26 22.81 6.35
C ILE A 171 -8.72 22.34 6.26
N TYR A 172 -9.42 22.42 7.38
CA TYR A 172 -10.87 22.27 7.47
C TYR A 172 -11.45 23.28 8.45
N ASP A 173 -12.46 24.04 8.04
CA ASP A 173 -13.08 25.13 8.82
C ASP A 173 -12.04 26.12 9.39
N GLY A 174 -11.05 26.47 8.56
CA GLY A 174 -9.98 27.40 8.88
C GLY A 174 -8.93 26.88 9.87
N ALA A 175 -8.97 25.59 10.27
CA ALA A 175 -8.02 24.97 11.18
C ALA A 175 -7.23 23.83 10.51
N PRO A 176 -5.94 23.63 10.89
CA PRO A 176 -5.20 22.45 10.47
C PRO A 176 -5.88 21.17 10.93
N ARG A 177 -5.95 20.21 10.03
CA ARG A 177 -6.52 18.87 10.26
C ARG A 177 -5.64 17.81 9.66
N GLU A 178 -5.57 16.66 10.32
CA GLU A 178 -4.91 15.46 9.82
C GLU A 178 -5.80 14.24 10.07
N VAL A 179 -5.96 13.41 9.06
CA VAL A 179 -6.74 12.17 9.15
C VAL A 179 -6.00 11.02 8.46
N TYR A 180 -6.28 9.81 8.91
CA TYR A 180 -5.89 8.59 8.21
C TYR A 180 -7.14 7.77 7.89
N LEU A 181 -7.43 7.64 6.60
CA LEU A 181 -8.48 6.78 6.09
C LEU A 181 -7.87 5.41 5.80
N TYR A 182 -8.46 4.35 6.31
CA TYR A 182 -7.82 3.05 6.28
C TYR A 182 -8.76 1.88 6.01
N HIS A 183 -8.19 0.81 5.51
CA HIS A 183 -8.81 -0.50 5.32
C HIS A 183 -7.91 -1.55 5.97
N VAL A 184 -8.47 -2.34 6.89
CA VAL A 184 -7.76 -3.40 7.61
C VAL A 184 -8.30 -4.77 7.20
N ALA A 185 -7.40 -5.71 6.93
CA ALA A 185 -7.71 -7.11 6.77
C ALA A 185 -7.05 -7.95 7.87
N ASP A 186 -7.84 -8.73 8.57
CA ASP A 186 -7.41 -9.67 9.60
C ASP A 186 -7.30 -11.07 9.00
N ASN A 187 -6.13 -11.70 9.11
CA ASN A 187 -5.87 -12.97 8.42
C ASN A 187 -6.77 -14.12 8.89
N GLU A 188 -7.07 -14.21 10.18
CA GLU A 188 -7.94 -15.27 10.68
C GLU A 188 -9.37 -15.09 10.14
N THR A 189 -9.82 -13.84 10.04
CA THR A 189 -11.14 -13.52 9.48
C THR A 189 -11.20 -13.82 7.99
N THR A 190 -10.24 -13.36 7.20
CA THR A 190 -10.24 -13.57 5.74
C THR A 190 -10.07 -15.04 5.37
N MET A 191 -9.26 -15.79 6.12
CA MET A 191 -9.13 -17.24 5.94
C MET A 191 -10.43 -17.97 6.29
N ARG A 192 -11.13 -17.59 7.36
CA ARG A 192 -12.38 -18.21 7.78
C ARG A 192 -13.52 -17.93 6.80
N GLU A 193 -13.66 -16.70 6.34
CA GLU A 193 -14.80 -16.25 5.53
C GLU A 193 -14.61 -16.46 4.04
N TRP A 194 -13.38 -16.30 3.54
CA TRP A 194 -13.08 -16.29 2.13
C TRP A 194 -12.05 -17.34 1.69
N GLY A 195 -11.40 -18.03 2.64
CA GLY A 195 -10.35 -18.99 2.35
C GLY A 195 -9.09 -18.38 1.71
N SER A 196 -8.88 -17.07 1.91
CA SER A 196 -7.77 -16.30 1.35
C SER A 196 -7.00 -15.58 2.45
N GLN A 197 -5.67 -15.54 2.34
CA GLN A 197 -4.86 -14.77 3.28
C GLN A 197 -5.09 -13.27 3.13
N ALA A 198 -4.85 -12.51 4.22
CA ALA A 198 -5.25 -11.12 4.36
C ALA A 198 -4.76 -10.20 3.25
N VAL A 199 -3.48 -10.29 2.86
CA VAL A 199 -2.91 -9.40 1.83
C VAL A 199 -3.52 -9.65 0.46
N LEU A 200 -3.69 -10.93 0.06
CA LEU A 200 -4.31 -11.26 -1.22
C LEU A 200 -5.78 -10.86 -1.26
N TRP A 201 -6.50 -11.08 -0.16
CA TRP A 201 -7.89 -10.68 -0.07
C TRP A 201 -8.06 -9.15 -0.12
N GLN A 202 -7.26 -8.41 0.64
CA GLN A 202 -7.29 -6.95 0.67
C GLN A 202 -6.99 -6.34 -0.71
N THR A 203 -6.01 -6.90 -1.42
CA THR A 203 -5.68 -6.49 -2.79
C THR A 203 -6.81 -6.79 -3.77
N ALA A 204 -7.50 -7.93 -3.61
CA ALA A 204 -8.52 -8.38 -4.56
C ALA A 204 -9.89 -7.71 -4.36
N VAL A 205 -10.30 -7.39 -3.13
CA VAL A 205 -11.65 -6.87 -2.84
C VAL A 205 -11.91 -5.51 -3.47
N CYS A 206 -10.93 -4.62 -3.46
CA CYS A 206 -11.09 -3.26 -4.01
C CYS A 206 -11.36 -3.26 -5.53
N PRO A 207 -10.61 -3.99 -6.38
CA PRO A 207 -10.97 -4.15 -7.79
C PRO A 207 -12.35 -4.79 -8.00
N VAL A 208 -12.77 -5.73 -7.17
CA VAL A 208 -14.12 -6.34 -7.27
C VAL A 208 -15.20 -5.31 -7.02
N VAL A 209 -15.07 -4.48 -5.98
CA VAL A 209 -16.00 -3.37 -5.70
C VAL A 209 -16.06 -2.40 -6.88
N ALA A 210 -14.92 -2.02 -7.43
CA ALA A 210 -14.88 -1.12 -8.60
C ALA A 210 -15.57 -1.74 -9.83
N LEU A 211 -15.32 -3.03 -10.11
CA LEU A 211 -15.98 -3.75 -11.21
C LEU A 211 -17.50 -3.82 -11.03
N GLU A 212 -17.97 -4.02 -9.82
CA GLU A 212 -19.40 -4.05 -9.51
C GLU A 212 -20.05 -2.69 -9.75
N LEU A 213 -19.43 -1.58 -9.32
CA LEU A 213 -19.91 -0.22 -9.56
C LEU A 213 -19.95 0.13 -11.05
N LEU A 214 -18.93 -0.29 -11.81
CA LEU A 214 -18.91 -0.14 -13.26
C LEU A 214 -20.02 -0.97 -13.92
N ALA A 215 -20.22 -2.21 -13.48
CA ALA A 215 -21.24 -3.09 -14.04
C ALA A 215 -22.68 -2.60 -13.74
N LYS A 216 -22.91 -2.03 -12.55
CA LYS A 216 -24.18 -1.40 -12.17
C LYS A 216 -24.39 -0.05 -12.86
N GLY A 217 -23.33 0.56 -13.34
CA GLY A 217 -23.35 1.88 -13.95
C GLY A 217 -23.38 3.03 -12.94
N ASP A 218 -23.01 2.79 -11.69
CA ASP A 218 -22.81 3.82 -10.67
C ASP A 218 -21.54 4.62 -10.95
N TRP A 219 -20.50 3.93 -11.44
CA TRP A 219 -19.31 4.55 -12.02
C TRP A 219 -19.37 4.50 -13.55
N LYS A 220 -19.11 5.64 -14.19
CA LYS A 220 -19.11 5.79 -15.66
C LYS A 220 -18.03 6.80 -16.06
N ALA A 221 -17.17 6.39 -16.96
CA ALA A 221 -16.20 7.27 -17.61
C ALA A 221 -15.85 6.74 -19.00
N THR A 222 -15.27 7.60 -19.85
CA THR A 222 -14.74 7.22 -21.15
C THR A 222 -13.23 7.34 -21.11
N GLY A 223 -12.51 6.27 -21.42
CA GLY A 223 -11.06 6.24 -21.39
C GLY A 223 -10.52 5.38 -20.26
N VAL A 224 -9.28 5.63 -19.85
CA VAL A 224 -8.61 4.96 -18.74
C VAL A 224 -8.46 5.95 -17.59
N HIS A 225 -9.03 5.61 -16.45
CA HIS A 225 -9.02 6.43 -15.26
C HIS A 225 -8.59 5.59 -14.05
N GLY A 226 -7.93 6.23 -13.08
CA GLY A 226 -7.73 5.65 -11.75
C GLY A 226 -8.99 5.81 -10.89
N PRO A 227 -9.06 5.12 -9.75
CA PRO A 227 -10.23 5.17 -8.85
C PRO A 227 -10.50 6.58 -8.30
N GLU A 228 -9.47 7.41 -8.15
CA GLU A 228 -9.54 8.79 -7.67
C GLU A 228 -10.36 9.73 -8.55
N HIS A 229 -10.66 9.30 -9.78
CA HIS A 229 -11.52 10.03 -10.71
C HIS A 229 -13.01 9.96 -10.36
N PHE A 230 -13.42 8.93 -9.63
CA PHE A 230 -14.82 8.63 -9.37
C PHE A 230 -15.29 9.12 -7.98
N ASP A 231 -16.62 9.26 -7.83
CA ASP A 231 -17.21 9.46 -6.50
C ASP A 231 -16.84 8.29 -5.56
N ALA A 232 -16.26 8.64 -4.43
CA ALA A 232 -15.77 7.67 -3.46
C ALA A 232 -16.90 7.07 -2.60
N VAL A 233 -18.02 7.77 -2.42
CA VAL A 233 -19.10 7.36 -1.49
C VAL A 233 -19.72 6.02 -1.89
N PRO A 234 -20.12 5.77 -3.15
CA PRO A 234 -20.64 4.46 -3.54
C PRO A 234 -19.64 3.32 -3.31
N PHE A 235 -18.34 3.59 -3.54
CA PHE A 235 -17.30 2.61 -3.34
C PHE A 235 -17.15 2.23 -1.85
N LEU A 236 -17.08 3.21 -0.96
CA LEU A 236 -16.91 2.97 0.47
C LEU A 236 -18.14 2.26 1.07
N ASN A 237 -19.34 2.61 0.62
CA ASN A 237 -20.56 1.92 1.04
C ASN A 237 -20.53 0.44 0.61
N LEU A 238 -20.21 0.17 -0.66
CA LEU A 238 -20.15 -1.20 -1.17
C LEU A 238 -18.98 -2.00 -0.55
N LEU A 239 -17.84 -1.35 -0.30
CA LEU A 239 -16.73 -1.96 0.41
C LEU A 239 -17.15 -2.46 1.81
N GLY A 240 -18.01 -1.69 2.51
CA GLY A 240 -18.60 -2.10 3.79
C GLY A 240 -19.45 -3.35 3.69
N ASP A 241 -20.20 -3.53 2.59
CA ASP A 241 -21.05 -4.70 2.35
C ASP A 241 -20.23 -6.00 2.18
N TYR A 242 -18.95 -5.89 1.79
CA TYR A 242 -18.00 -7.02 1.74
C TYR A 242 -17.38 -7.35 3.11
N SER A 243 -17.99 -6.88 4.21
CA SER A 243 -17.50 -7.11 5.58
C SER A 243 -16.09 -6.61 5.84
N THR A 244 -15.69 -5.54 5.15
CA THR A 244 -14.36 -4.95 5.32
C THR A 244 -14.33 -3.99 6.50
N HIS A 245 -13.24 -4.02 7.26
CA HIS A 245 -13.01 -3.04 8.31
C HIS A 245 -12.27 -1.83 7.74
N HIS A 246 -13.01 -0.77 7.44
CA HIS A 246 -12.45 0.51 7.05
C HIS A 246 -12.95 1.63 7.96
N GLY A 247 -12.22 2.73 8.01
CA GLY A 247 -12.57 3.84 8.89
C GLY A 247 -11.72 5.06 8.67
N ILE A 248 -11.99 6.07 9.50
CA ILE A 248 -11.26 7.34 9.54
C ILE A 248 -10.73 7.50 10.96
N LEU A 249 -9.43 7.74 11.07
CA LEU A 249 -8.76 8.07 12.32
C LEU A 249 -8.35 9.54 12.29
N GLU A 250 -8.87 10.35 13.23
CA GLU A 250 -8.37 11.70 13.44
C GLU A 250 -6.97 11.62 14.07
N MET A 251 -6.02 12.31 13.47
CA MET A 251 -4.65 12.34 13.93
C MET A 251 -4.39 13.71 14.59
N GLY A 252 -4.08 13.70 15.88
CA GLY A 252 -3.80 14.94 16.62
C GLY A 252 -2.39 15.43 16.38
N PRO A 253 -2.14 16.75 16.62
CA PRO A 253 -0.79 17.29 16.61
C PRO A 253 0.10 16.53 17.61
N GLY A 254 1.20 15.96 17.14
CA GLY A 254 2.13 15.19 17.96
C GLY A 254 1.93 13.66 17.93
N MET A 255 1.00 13.13 17.14
CA MET A 255 0.94 11.69 16.82
C MET A 255 2.00 11.28 15.78
N TRP A 256 2.70 12.23 15.21
CA TRP A 256 3.85 12.00 14.34
C TRP A 256 5.14 12.06 15.15
N PRO A 257 6.07 11.13 14.97
CA PRO A 257 7.44 11.38 15.35
C PRO A 257 7.93 12.59 14.55
N SER A 258 8.45 13.59 15.24
CA SER A 258 9.22 14.63 14.56
C SER A 258 10.34 13.98 13.76
N PRO A 259 10.71 14.52 12.58
CA PRO A 259 11.80 14.02 11.79
C PRO A 259 13.11 13.93 12.54
#